data_bd4af4e19ce416c36fcfdb750b7970b6
#
_entry.id   bd4af4e19ce416c36fcfdb750b7970b6
#
_cell.length_a   1.000
_cell.length_b   1.000
_cell.length_c   1.000
_cell.angle_alpha   90.00
_cell.angle_beta   90.00
_cell.angle_gamma   90.00
#
_symmetry.space_group_name_H-M   'P 1'
#
loop_
_entity.id
_entity.type
_entity.pdbx_description
1 polymer ?
#
loop_
_entity_poly.entity_id
_entity_poly.type
_entity_poly.pdbx_seq_one_letter_code
_entity_poly.pdbx_strand_id
1 'polypeptide(L)'
;MRLWRAVLAIVLLLGAASCSTGNDAAVYGGSFTFVSPGGKTEFDYPASERGTVSDLSGENLSGDGTLALSDYAGKVVVLNFWGSWCAPCRAEADELETAAAALGAQGVQFLGVNVKDTKDAGADFVASKQVSYPSIFDPAMRTLLSIRGLPTSGLPITMVIDRQGRVAHIWIGQIQSAETLIDTVSSIAGEKA
;
A
#
# COMPACT_ATOMS: atom_id res chain seq x y z
N MET A 1 46.12 -6.60 -40.36
CA MET A 1 46.01 -7.15 -38.99
C MET A 1 45.71 -6.09 -37.91
N ARG A 2 46.02 -4.82 -38.06
CA ARG A 2 45.74 -3.78 -37.03
C ARG A 2 44.29 -3.25 -37.02
N LEU A 3 43.64 -3.22 -38.16
CA LEU A 3 42.25 -2.76 -38.30
C LEU A 3 41.23 -3.75 -37.72
N TRP A 4 41.48 -5.03 -37.77
CA TRP A 4 40.56 -6.06 -37.22
C TRP A 4 40.56 -6.13 -35.69
N ARG A 5 41.70 -5.72 -35.06
CA ARG A 5 41.79 -5.62 -33.58
C ARG A 5 41.03 -4.42 -33.03
N ALA A 6 40.88 -3.34 -33.79
CA ALA A 6 40.12 -2.16 -33.40
C ALA A 6 38.60 -2.41 -33.46
N VAL A 7 38.14 -3.18 -34.43
CA VAL A 7 36.70 -3.51 -34.57
C VAL A 7 36.22 -4.47 -33.45
N LEU A 8 37.08 -5.43 -33.04
CA LEU A 8 36.74 -6.32 -31.92
C LEU A 8 36.64 -5.58 -30.57
N ALA A 9 37.44 -4.53 -30.35
CA ALA A 9 37.41 -3.75 -29.12
C ALA A 9 36.17 -2.85 -29.01
N ILE A 10 35.58 -2.40 -30.10
CA ILE A 10 34.38 -1.59 -30.13
C ILE A 10 33.13 -2.44 -29.89
N VAL A 11 33.09 -3.69 -30.35
CA VAL A 11 31.94 -4.59 -30.15
C VAL A 11 31.84 -5.08 -28.69
N LEU A 12 32.95 -5.12 -27.93
CA LEU A 12 32.96 -5.50 -26.51
C LEU A 12 32.52 -4.37 -25.55
N LEU A 13 32.46 -3.12 -26.01
CA LEU A 13 32.03 -1.97 -25.19
C LEU A 13 30.52 -1.67 -25.27
N LEU A 14 29.77 -2.30 -26.18
CA LEU A 14 28.32 -2.11 -26.37
C LEU A 14 27.48 -3.14 -25.62
N GLY A 15 28.08 -4.07 -24.85
CA GLY A 15 27.38 -5.16 -24.17
C GLY A 15 26.99 -4.89 -22.72
N ALA A 16 27.18 -3.69 -22.18
CA ALA A 16 26.83 -3.38 -20.78
C ALA A 16 25.63 -2.42 -20.67
N ALA A 17 24.66 -2.54 -21.56
CA ALA A 17 23.31 -2.04 -21.27
C ALA A 17 22.65 -3.04 -20.32
N SER A 18 22.97 -2.95 -19.02
CA SER A 18 22.23 -3.60 -17.96
C SER A 18 20.79 -3.10 -18.06
N CYS A 19 19.90 -3.93 -18.57
CA CYS A 19 18.49 -3.75 -18.36
C CYS A 19 18.24 -3.82 -16.86
N SER A 20 18.12 -2.67 -16.23
CA SER A 20 17.49 -2.56 -14.91
C SER A 20 16.04 -3.02 -15.10
N THR A 21 15.83 -4.31 -14.91
CA THR A 21 14.50 -4.88 -14.86
C THR A 21 13.95 -4.65 -13.47
N GLY A 22 12.91 -3.86 -13.34
CA GLY A 22 12.09 -3.92 -12.17
C GLY A 22 11.52 -2.59 -11.73
N ASN A 23 10.61 -2.04 -12.53
CA ASN A 23 9.64 -1.13 -11.95
C ASN A 23 8.39 -1.96 -11.64
N ASP A 24 8.21 -2.28 -10.36
CA ASP A 24 7.03 -2.98 -9.84
C ASP A 24 5.78 -2.08 -9.88
N ALA A 25 5.92 -0.85 -10.37
CA ALA A 25 4.86 0.08 -10.64
C ALA A 25 5.09 0.82 -11.95
N ALA A 26 4.02 1.05 -12.71
CA ALA A 26 4.02 1.95 -13.84
C ALA A 26 3.27 3.23 -13.44
N VAL A 27 3.94 4.38 -13.56
CA VAL A 27 3.35 5.69 -13.32
C VAL A 27 2.98 6.30 -14.67
N TYR A 28 1.67 6.40 -14.96
CA TYR A 28 1.16 7.06 -16.15
C TYR A 28 0.47 8.36 -15.76
N GLY A 29 1.02 9.49 -16.17
CA GLY A 29 0.44 10.81 -15.88
C GLY A 29 0.32 11.12 -14.38
N GLY A 30 1.23 10.58 -13.55
CA GLY A 30 1.19 10.73 -12.10
C GLY A 30 0.29 9.73 -11.34
N SER A 31 -0.52 8.94 -12.05
CA SER A 31 -1.39 7.93 -11.42
C SER A 31 -0.66 6.62 -11.14
N PHE A 32 -0.92 6.03 -9.98
CA PHE A 32 -0.38 4.73 -9.60
C PHE A 32 -1.05 3.60 -10.38
N THR A 33 -0.24 2.66 -10.87
CA THR A 33 -0.70 1.38 -11.42
C THR A 33 0.19 0.29 -10.85
N PHE A 34 -0.42 -0.68 -10.16
CA PHE A 34 0.29 -1.81 -9.60
C PHE A 34 0.68 -2.81 -10.69
N VAL A 35 1.92 -3.26 -10.62
CA VAL A 35 2.43 -4.34 -11.46
C VAL A 35 3.11 -5.35 -10.54
N SER A 36 2.65 -6.61 -10.54
CA SER A 36 3.22 -7.67 -9.71
C SER A 36 4.09 -8.60 -10.56
N PRO A 37 5.40 -8.40 -10.61
CA PRO A 37 6.28 -9.36 -11.24
C PRO A 37 6.56 -10.54 -10.30
N GLY A 38 6.37 -11.76 -10.80
CA GLY A 38 6.96 -12.95 -10.21
C GLY A 38 6.45 -13.38 -8.83
N GLY A 39 5.23 -13.00 -8.42
CA GLY A 39 4.62 -13.48 -7.17
C GLY A 39 5.21 -12.88 -5.89
N LYS A 40 5.88 -11.75 -5.96
CA LYS A 40 6.25 -10.95 -4.78
C LYS A 40 5.00 -10.50 -4.02
N THR A 41 5.14 -10.37 -2.70
CA THR A 41 4.09 -9.91 -1.80
C THR A 41 4.42 -8.58 -1.09
N GLU A 42 5.62 -8.06 -1.31
CA GLU A 42 6.10 -6.83 -0.71
C GLU A 42 6.79 -5.95 -1.75
N PHE A 43 6.43 -4.66 -1.78
CA PHE A 43 6.87 -3.71 -2.80
C PHE A 43 7.20 -2.37 -2.16
N ASP A 44 8.42 -1.90 -2.37
CA ASP A 44 8.89 -0.60 -1.94
C ASP A 44 9.10 0.30 -3.16
N TYR A 45 8.61 1.55 -3.08
CA TYR A 45 8.69 2.52 -4.16
C TYR A 45 9.54 3.71 -3.75
N PRO A 46 10.71 3.90 -4.38
CA PRO A 46 11.51 5.11 -4.19
C PRO A 46 10.70 6.36 -4.49
N ALA A 47 10.95 7.46 -3.80
CA ALA A 47 10.16 8.69 -3.92
C ALA A 47 10.01 9.22 -5.35
N SER A 48 10.97 8.96 -6.23
CA SER A 48 10.94 9.32 -7.67
C SER A 48 10.01 8.44 -8.52
N GLU A 49 9.59 7.28 -7.99
CA GLU A 49 8.80 6.28 -8.73
C GLU A 49 7.37 6.13 -8.18
N ARG A 50 7.02 6.90 -7.14
CA ARG A 50 5.70 6.87 -6.52
C ARG A 50 4.66 7.56 -7.38
N GLY A 51 3.53 6.87 -7.60
CA GLY A 51 2.34 7.44 -8.23
C GLY A 51 1.23 7.71 -7.20
N THR A 52 0.33 8.63 -7.53
CA THR A 52 -0.83 8.97 -6.69
C THR A 52 -1.94 7.95 -6.86
N VAL A 53 -2.64 7.62 -5.77
CA VAL A 53 -3.93 6.93 -5.84
C VAL A 53 -5.07 7.91 -6.01
N SER A 54 -6.15 7.45 -6.64
CA SER A 54 -7.41 8.20 -6.66
C SER A 54 -7.93 8.40 -5.25
N ASP A 55 -8.73 9.42 -5.01
CA ASP A 55 -9.42 9.58 -3.73
C ASP A 55 -10.38 8.40 -3.50
N LEU A 56 -10.15 7.71 -2.41
CA LEU A 56 -10.95 6.57 -1.97
C LEU A 56 -11.93 7.06 -0.90
N SER A 57 -13.21 6.86 -1.11
CA SER A 57 -14.22 7.31 -0.16
C SER A 57 -15.37 6.32 -0.06
N GLY A 58 -16.05 6.33 1.07
CA GLY A 58 -17.23 5.53 1.32
C GLY A 58 -17.86 5.79 2.67
N GLU A 59 -18.90 5.03 2.99
CA GLU A 59 -19.60 5.12 4.27
C GLU A 59 -18.66 4.76 5.43
N ASN A 60 -18.80 5.44 6.56
CA ASN A 60 -18.09 5.06 7.77
C ASN A 60 -18.68 3.76 8.34
N LEU A 61 -17.83 2.75 8.53
CA LEU A 61 -18.24 1.43 9.02
C LEU A 61 -18.89 1.51 10.41
N SER A 62 -18.29 2.25 11.33
CA SER A 62 -18.66 2.26 12.76
C SER A 62 -19.35 3.56 13.20
N GLY A 63 -19.72 4.43 12.27
CA GLY A 63 -20.33 5.72 12.58
C GLY A 63 -21.18 6.27 11.45
N ASP A 64 -21.60 7.51 11.62
CA ASP A 64 -22.33 8.25 10.61
C ASP A 64 -21.39 8.93 9.62
N GLY A 65 -21.90 9.26 8.44
CA GLY A 65 -21.21 10.03 7.42
C GLY A 65 -20.31 9.20 6.52
N THR A 66 -19.40 9.89 5.84
CA THR A 66 -18.44 9.33 4.90
C THR A 66 -17.02 9.57 5.39
N LEU A 67 -16.12 8.69 4.99
CA LEU A 67 -14.68 8.82 5.16
C LEU A 67 -14.05 8.89 3.77
N ALA A 68 -13.02 9.70 3.62
CA ALA A 68 -12.25 9.78 2.40
C ALA A 68 -10.75 9.81 2.71
N LEU A 69 -9.93 9.26 1.81
CA LEU A 69 -8.48 9.34 1.91
C LEU A 69 -8.01 10.81 1.93
N SER A 70 -8.70 11.67 1.19
CA SER A 70 -8.45 13.12 1.15
C SER A 70 -8.64 13.83 2.51
N ASP A 71 -9.39 13.27 3.44
CA ASP A 71 -9.54 13.83 4.81
C ASP A 71 -8.19 13.82 5.57
N TYR A 72 -7.24 13.02 5.10
CA TYR A 72 -5.92 12.86 5.68
C TYR A 72 -4.80 13.47 4.81
N ALA A 73 -5.14 14.40 3.92
CA ALA A 73 -4.16 15.07 3.07
C ALA A 73 -3.00 15.67 3.89
N GLY A 74 -1.76 15.48 3.42
CA GLY A 74 -0.55 15.92 4.10
C GLY A 74 -0.05 15.01 5.22
N LYS A 75 -0.77 13.92 5.53
CA LYS A 75 -0.33 12.89 6.47
C LYS A 75 0.20 11.66 5.72
N VAL A 76 1.02 10.87 6.39
CA VAL A 76 1.28 9.50 5.96
C VAL A 76 0.09 8.66 6.37
N VAL A 77 -0.45 7.87 5.45
CA VAL A 77 -1.62 7.02 5.69
C VAL A 77 -1.25 5.56 5.49
N VAL A 78 -1.55 4.73 6.49
CA VAL A 78 -1.55 3.27 6.36
C VAL A 78 -2.97 2.85 6.01
N LEU A 79 -3.16 2.42 4.76
CA LEU A 79 -4.44 2.01 4.19
C LEU A 79 -4.50 0.49 4.14
N ASN A 80 -5.42 -0.13 4.91
CA ASN A 80 -5.55 -1.58 5.01
C ASN A 80 -6.90 -2.05 4.46
N PHE A 81 -6.87 -2.90 3.43
CA PHE A 81 -8.06 -3.57 2.87
C PHE A 81 -8.27 -4.90 3.57
N TRP A 82 -9.45 -5.07 4.19
CA TRP A 82 -9.74 -6.20 5.06
C TRP A 82 -11.21 -6.66 5.00
N GLY A 83 -11.49 -7.81 5.59
CA GLY A 83 -12.86 -8.29 5.81
C GLY A 83 -12.94 -9.13 7.07
N SER A 84 -14.09 -9.11 7.78
CA SER A 84 -14.29 -9.91 9.02
C SER A 84 -14.19 -11.41 8.76
N TRP A 85 -14.53 -11.84 7.57
CA TRP A 85 -14.49 -13.24 7.08
C TRP A 85 -13.07 -13.70 6.69
N CYS A 86 -12.12 -12.78 6.52
CA CYS A 86 -10.76 -13.05 6.04
C CYS A 86 -9.87 -13.51 7.21
N ALA A 87 -9.49 -14.79 7.23
CA ALA A 87 -8.68 -15.34 8.33
C ALA A 87 -7.32 -14.65 8.52
N PRO A 88 -6.50 -14.37 7.49
CA PRO A 88 -5.25 -13.63 7.67
C PRO A 88 -5.45 -12.17 8.09
N CYS A 89 -6.57 -11.50 7.68
CA CYS A 89 -6.90 -10.16 8.16
C CYS A 89 -7.17 -10.15 9.69
N ARG A 90 -7.84 -11.19 10.17
CA ARG A 90 -8.11 -11.37 11.60
C ARG A 90 -6.83 -11.61 12.40
N ALA A 91 -5.85 -12.26 11.79
CA ALA A 91 -4.58 -12.59 12.44
C ALA A 91 -3.64 -11.37 12.52
N GLU A 92 -3.71 -10.42 11.58
CA GLU A 92 -2.87 -9.22 11.60
C GLU A 92 -3.44 -8.04 12.40
N ALA A 93 -4.70 -8.12 12.84
CA ALA A 93 -5.40 -6.99 13.47
C ALA A 93 -4.65 -6.42 14.70
N ASP A 94 -4.08 -7.29 15.52
CA ASP A 94 -3.36 -6.90 16.73
C ASP A 94 -2.01 -6.22 16.39
N GLU A 95 -1.37 -6.64 15.29
CA GLU A 95 -0.14 -6.02 14.78
C GLU A 95 -0.41 -4.61 14.22
N LEU A 96 -1.50 -4.47 13.47
CA LEU A 96 -1.93 -3.17 12.94
C LEU A 96 -2.30 -2.20 14.06
N GLU A 97 -3.01 -2.65 15.10
CA GLU A 97 -3.38 -1.83 16.25
C GLU A 97 -2.13 -1.39 17.05
N THR A 98 -1.19 -2.30 17.27
CA THR A 98 0.10 -2.00 17.91
C THR A 98 0.85 -0.92 17.13
N ALA A 99 0.90 -1.05 15.82
CA ALA A 99 1.55 -0.06 14.96
C ALA A 99 0.80 1.28 14.94
N ALA A 100 -0.54 1.27 14.93
CA ALA A 100 -1.35 2.48 14.97
C ALA A 100 -1.11 3.27 16.26
N ALA A 101 -1.06 2.60 17.39
CA ALA A 101 -0.76 3.20 18.69
C ALA A 101 0.66 3.83 18.72
N ALA A 102 1.65 3.13 18.18
CA ALA A 102 3.05 3.59 18.17
C ALA A 102 3.27 4.78 17.21
N LEU A 103 2.60 4.79 16.07
CA LEU A 103 2.83 5.76 14.99
C LEU A 103 1.93 6.99 15.06
N GLY A 104 0.85 6.96 15.84
CA GLY A 104 -0.08 8.09 15.99
C GLY A 104 0.60 9.38 16.43
N ALA A 105 1.57 9.31 17.35
CA ALA A 105 2.36 10.45 17.82
C ALA A 105 3.28 11.05 16.72
N GLN A 106 3.57 10.30 15.66
CA GLN A 106 4.36 10.75 14.50
C GLN A 106 3.48 11.39 13.40
N GLY A 107 2.18 11.53 13.65
CA GLY A 107 1.23 12.10 12.69
C GLY A 107 0.83 11.14 11.57
N VAL A 108 1.07 9.84 11.75
CA VAL A 108 0.60 8.79 10.83
C VAL A 108 -0.87 8.49 11.11
N GLN A 109 -1.64 8.30 10.06
CA GLN A 109 -3.04 7.92 10.14
C GLN A 109 -3.24 6.49 9.63
N PHE A 110 -4.02 5.70 10.35
CA PHE A 110 -4.51 4.41 9.87
C PHE A 110 -5.94 4.56 9.35
N LEU A 111 -6.22 3.95 8.20
CA LEU A 111 -7.54 3.91 7.57
C LEU A 111 -7.80 2.51 7.06
N GLY A 112 -8.82 1.86 7.59
CA GLY A 112 -9.29 0.58 7.08
C GLY A 112 -10.22 0.75 5.88
N VAL A 113 -10.32 -0.28 5.04
CA VAL A 113 -11.35 -0.44 4.02
C VAL A 113 -11.94 -1.82 4.17
N ASN A 114 -13.14 -1.90 4.70
CA ASN A 114 -13.87 -3.15 4.92
C ASN A 114 -14.59 -3.55 3.63
N VAL A 115 -14.20 -4.69 3.04
CA VAL A 115 -14.68 -5.11 1.72
C VAL A 115 -15.36 -6.48 1.75
N LYS A 116 -16.33 -6.69 0.86
CA LYS A 116 -17.09 -7.95 0.74
C LYS A 116 -17.68 -8.43 2.06
N ASP A 117 -18.13 -7.51 2.89
CA ASP A 117 -18.61 -7.77 4.23
C ASP A 117 -20.05 -7.25 4.42
N THR A 118 -20.66 -7.57 5.53
CA THR A 118 -21.83 -6.86 6.03
C THR A 118 -21.41 -5.80 7.04
N LYS A 119 -22.16 -4.71 7.15
CA LYS A 119 -21.83 -3.63 8.08
C LYS A 119 -21.76 -4.13 9.53
N ASP A 120 -22.71 -4.97 9.92
CA ASP A 120 -22.77 -5.54 11.28
C ASP A 120 -21.57 -6.43 11.58
N ALA A 121 -21.21 -7.37 10.67
CA ALA A 121 -20.07 -8.26 10.87
C ALA A 121 -18.73 -7.49 10.91
N GLY A 122 -18.58 -6.47 10.07
CA GLY A 122 -17.42 -5.57 10.12
C GLY A 122 -17.35 -4.79 11.41
N ALA A 123 -18.47 -4.22 11.87
CA ALA A 123 -18.55 -3.47 13.13
C ALA A 123 -18.28 -4.37 14.36
N ASP A 124 -18.86 -5.57 14.39
CA ASP A 124 -18.59 -6.56 15.44
C ASP A 124 -17.11 -6.95 15.51
N PHE A 125 -16.48 -7.11 14.34
CA PHE A 125 -15.05 -7.38 14.29
C PHE A 125 -14.23 -6.22 14.88
N VAL A 126 -14.48 -4.98 14.45
CA VAL A 126 -13.84 -3.77 14.97
C VAL A 126 -13.96 -3.69 16.49
N ALA A 127 -15.18 -3.91 17.02
CA ALA A 127 -15.44 -3.89 18.46
C ALA A 127 -14.69 -5.03 19.19
N SER A 128 -14.74 -6.25 18.66
CA SER A 128 -14.11 -7.43 19.28
C SER A 128 -12.58 -7.36 19.32
N LYS A 129 -11.97 -6.75 18.30
CA LYS A 129 -10.52 -6.54 18.17
C LYS A 129 -10.04 -5.21 18.74
N GLN A 130 -10.97 -4.36 19.21
CA GLN A 130 -10.68 -3.04 19.75
C GLN A 130 -9.89 -2.17 18.77
N VAL A 131 -10.21 -2.27 17.47
CA VAL A 131 -9.56 -1.47 16.43
C VAL A 131 -9.86 0.01 16.65
N SER A 132 -8.82 0.84 16.85
CA SER A 132 -8.94 2.24 17.23
C SER A 132 -9.09 3.20 16.05
N TYR A 133 -8.76 2.78 14.83
CA TYR A 133 -8.80 3.60 13.63
C TYR A 133 -10.08 3.35 12.80
N PRO A 134 -10.55 4.37 12.06
CA PRO A 134 -11.76 4.28 11.27
C PRO A 134 -11.60 3.37 10.05
N SER A 135 -12.73 2.86 9.54
CA SER A 135 -12.79 2.07 8.32
C SER A 135 -13.88 2.56 7.39
N ILE A 136 -13.57 2.65 6.09
CA ILE A 136 -14.54 2.81 5.01
C ILE A 136 -15.27 1.49 4.83
N PHE A 137 -16.61 1.51 4.77
CA PHE A 137 -17.42 0.35 4.41
C PHE A 137 -17.62 0.31 2.89
N ASP A 138 -17.05 -0.69 2.24
CA ASP A 138 -17.09 -0.89 0.78
C ASP A 138 -17.44 -2.34 0.40
N PRO A 139 -18.68 -2.78 0.62
CA PRO A 139 -19.07 -4.17 0.34
C PRO A 139 -18.88 -4.60 -1.12
N ALA A 140 -18.88 -3.63 -2.04
CA ALA A 140 -18.71 -3.88 -3.47
C ALA A 140 -17.24 -3.81 -3.95
N MET A 141 -16.27 -3.55 -3.07
CA MET A 141 -14.83 -3.40 -3.39
C MET A 141 -14.53 -2.32 -4.45
N ARG A 142 -15.32 -1.29 -4.55
CA ARG A 142 -15.13 -0.23 -5.57
C ARG A 142 -13.83 0.53 -5.36
N THR A 143 -13.46 0.76 -4.12
CA THR A 143 -12.21 1.42 -3.72
C THR A 143 -11.00 0.60 -4.19
N LEU A 144 -10.95 -0.70 -3.91
CA LEU A 144 -9.87 -1.57 -4.35
C LEU A 144 -9.81 -1.67 -5.90
N LEU A 145 -10.97 -1.79 -6.55
CA LEU A 145 -11.07 -1.85 -8.02
C LEU A 145 -10.64 -0.55 -8.70
N SER A 146 -10.68 0.58 -8.00
CA SER A 146 -10.20 1.86 -8.54
C SER A 146 -8.67 1.96 -8.63
N ILE A 147 -7.95 1.11 -7.88
CA ILE A 147 -6.49 1.04 -7.89
C ILE A 147 -6.07 0.01 -8.95
N ARG A 148 -5.64 0.50 -10.10
CA ARG A 148 -5.31 -0.35 -11.25
C ARG A 148 -4.26 -1.40 -10.91
N GLY A 149 -4.53 -2.65 -11.30
CA GLY A 149 -3.59 -3.76 -11.19
C GLY A 149 -3.54 -4.45 -9.85
N LEU A 150 -4.10 -3.89 -8.77
CA LEU A 150 -4.13 -4.58 -7.48
C LEU A 150 -4.97 -5.86 -7.56
N PRO A 151 -4.51 -6.97 -6.94
CA PRO A 151 -5.27 -8.22 -6.93
C PRO A 151 -6.53 -8.07 -6.08
N THR A 152 -7.66 -8.56 -6.60
CA THR A 152 -8.96 -8.51 -5.90
C THR A 152 -9.26 -9.75 -5.07
N SER A 153 -8.36 -10.74 -5.09
CA SER A 153 -8.51 -12.04 -4.41
C SER A 153 -7.52 -12.28 -3.27
N GLY A 154 -6.57 -11.39 -3.04
CA GLY A 154 -5.48 -11.58 -2.08
C GLY A 154 -5.56 -10.64 -0.87
N LEU A 155 -6.62 -10.72 -0.06
CA LEU A 155 -6.66 -9.97 1.21
C LEU A 155 -5.84 -10.68 2.30
N PRO A 156 -5.27 -9.89 3.23
CA PRO A 156 -5.28 -8.42 3.31
C PRO A 156 -4.34 -7.76 2.30
N ILE A 157 -4.56 -6.49 2.02
CA ILE A 157 -3.61 -5.63 1.32
C ILE A 157 -3.38 -4.39 2.17
N THR A 158 -2.12 -4.09 2.49
CA THR A 158 -1.77 -2.88 3.22
C THR A 158 -0.89 -1.99 2.35
N MET A 159 -1.27 -0.73 2.22
CA MET A 159 -0.55 0.28 1.45
C MET A 159 -0.11 1.42 2.37
N VAL A 160 1.11 1.91 2.17
CA VAL A 160 1.56 3.15 2.80
C VAL A 160 1.50 4.26 1.77
N ILE A 161 0.74 5.29 2.07
CA ILE A 161 0.57 6.49 1.25
C ILE A 161 1.39 7.61 1.90
N ASP A 162 2.26 8.26 1.13
CA ASP A 162 3.07 9.37 1.63
C ASP A 162 2.27 10.68 1.76
N ARG A 163 2.90 11.73 2.31
CA ARG A 163 2.26 13.04 2.52
C ARG A 163 1.77 13.72 1.24
N GLN A 164 2.27 13.31 0.07
CA GLN A 164 1.86 13.80 -1.24
C GLN A 164 0.75 12.95 -1.86
N GLY A 165 0.20 11.98 -1.13
CA GLY A 165 -0.85 11.08 -1.63
C GLY A 165 -0.35 10.00 -2.59
N ARG A 166 0.95 9.67 -2.54
CA ARG A 166 1.58 8.72 -3.44
C ARG A 166 1.86 7.40 -2.72
N VAL A 167 1.75 6.28 -3.43
CA VAL A 167 2.05 4.95 -2.88
C VAL A 167 3.55 4.81 -2.64
N ALA A 168 3.93 4.56 -1.39
CA ALA A 168 5.32 4.38 -0.98
C ALA A 168 5.66 2.92 -0.72
N HIS A 169 4.71 2.13 -0.22
CA HIS A 169 4.92 0.71 0.07
C HIS A 169 3.62 -0.08 -0.04
N ILE A 170 3.71 -1.38 -0.38
CA ILE A 170 2.56 -2.30 -0.43
C ILE A 170 2.97 -3.66 0.14
N TRP A 171 2.13 -4.20 1.02
CA TRP A 171 2.10 -5.62 1.37
C TRP A 171 0.85 -6.27 0.81
N ILE A 172 1.01 -7.45 0.21
CA ILE A 172 -0.08 -8.33 -0.22
C ILE A 172 -0.01 -9.59 0.64
N GLY A 173 -0.97 -9.75 1.53
CA GLY A 173 -0.98 -10.79 2.55
C GLY A 173 -0.77 -10.23 3.94
N GLN A 174 -0.79 -11.11 4.93
CA GLN A 174 -0.76 -10.79 6.35
C GLN A 174 0.52 -10.08 6.77
N ILE A 175 0.41 -8.97 7.48
CA ILE A 175 1.50 -8.35 8.25
C ILE A 175 1.85 -9.29 9.41
N GLN A 176 3.10 -9.77 9.44
CA GLN A 176 3.57 -10.73 10.43
C GLN A 176 4.15 -10.08 11.69
N SER A 177 4.51 -8.79 11.62
CA SER A 177 5.21 -8.08 12.70
C SER A 177 4.86 -6.61 12.69
N ALA A 178 4.38 -6.10 13.82
CA ALA A 178 4.18 -4.67 14.05
C ALA A 178 5.49 -3.89 13.91
N GLU A 179 6.62 -4.45 14.36
CA GLU A 179 7.94 -3.82 14.26
C GLU A 179 8.32 -3.51 12.81
N THR A 180 8.18 -4.49 11.90
CA THR A 180 8.45 -4.30 10.47
C THR A 180 7.58 -3.19 9.87
N LEU A 181 6.29 -3.17 10.23
CA LEU A 181 5.36 -2.12 9.78
C LEU A 181 5.77 -0.75 10.35
N ILE A 182 6.08 -0.67 11.64
CA ILE A 182 6.49 0.57 12.32
C ILE A 182 7.77 1.12 11.68
N ASP A 183 8.78 0.31 11.45
CA ASP A 183 10.06 0.73 10.89
C ASP A 183 9.88 1.27 9.46
N THR A 184 9.14 0.56 8.62
CA THR A 184 8.85 0.98 7.25
C THR A 184 8.08 2.30 7.22
N VAL A 185 7.00 2.40 8.00
CA VAL A 185 6.16 3.60 8.02
C VAL A 185 6.90 4.79 8.64
N SER A 186 7.70 4.57 9.70
CA SER A 186 8.53 5.63 10.31
C SER A 186 9.57 6.17 9.34
N SER A 187 10.19 5.30 8.54
CA SER A 187 11.12 5.72 7.48
C SER A 187 10.44 6.65 6.48
N ILE A 188 9.26 6.28 5.97
CA ILE A 188 8.46 7.09 5.03
C ILE A 188 8.01 8.39 5.70
N ALA A 189 7.59 8.33 6.96
CA ALA A 189 7.18 9.52 7.72
C ALA A 189 8.34 10.49 8.01
N GLY A 190 9.57 10.00 8.06
CA GLY A 190 10.79 10.79 8.22
C GLY A 190 11.28 11.47 6.94
N GLU A 191 10.73 11.13 5.78
CA GLU A 191 11.10 11.76 4.51
C GLU A 191 10.73 13.25 4.50
N LYS A 192 11.61 14.07 3.93
CA LYS A 192 11.32 15.50 3.73
C LYS A 192 10.27 15.65 2.64
N ALA A 193 9.26 16.49 2.93
CA ALA A 193 8.21 16.84 1.99
C ALA A 193 8.75 17.60 0.77
#